data_0d926de45408356518c0136c76524b16
#
_entry.id   0d926de45408356518c0136c76524b16
#
_cell.length_a   1.000
_cell.length_b   1.000
_cell.length_c   1.000
_cell.angle_alpha   90.00
_cell.angle_beta   90.00
_cell.angle_gamma   90.00
#
_symmetry.space_group_name_H-M   'P 1'
#
loop_
_entity.id
_entity.type
_entity.pdbx_description
1 polymer ?
#
loop_
_entity_poly.entity_id
_entity_poly.type
_entity_poly.pdbx_seq_one_letter_code
_entity_poly.pdbx_strand_id
1 'polypeptide(L)'
;CALPILSSVNPLTWIRAGWRLRRAKPDAVIVRYWIPVMAPAFGTVCRIARRGGVRTIALLDNVIPHEKRPFDKWLTRYFLGSIDGFVYMSEQVHSDLRLFTKTKPAVFSPHPMLDGYGEPLPRGEACAALGLDPALRYTMFFGYIRDYKGLDLLLDAWGMLKREGKLEGHKLIVAGEYYSGKERYAEQIDALGVRDDLVLMDRYISDGDVAKLFSAADLVVQP
;
A
#
# COMPACT_ATOMS: atom_id res chain seq x y z
N CYS A 1 5.59 -13.80 -21.53
CA CYS A 1 6.69 -12.96 -21.05
C CYS A 1 6.46 -11.51 -21.52
N ALA A 2 6.16 -10.59 -20.60
CA ALA A 2 6.13 -9.18 -20.93
C ALA A 2 7.57 -8.64 -20.88
N LEU A 3 8.09 -8.15 -21.98
CA LEU A 3 9.36 -7.42 -21.99
C LEU A 3 9.13 -6.01 -21.44
N PRO A 4 10.00 -5.49 -20.54
CA PRO A 4 9.88 -4.13 -20.05
C PRO A 4 10.13 -3.15 -21.21
N ILE A 5 9.05 -2.52 -21.69
CA ILE A 5 9.10 -1.55 -22.79
C ILE A 5 9.28 -0.13 -22.27
N LEU A 6 8.91 0.12 -21.01
CA LEU A 6 8.84 1.43 -20.40
C LEU A 6 9.81 1.54 -19.22
N SER A 7 10.75 2.47 -19.31
CA SER A 7 11.61 2.86 -18.19
C SER A 7 10.98 4.04 -17.46
N SER A 8 11.05 4.07 -16.13
CA SER A 8 10.55 5.20 -15.32
C SER A 8 11.34 6.49 -15.52
N VAL A 9 12.59 6.40 -15.98
CA VAL A 9 13.52 7.53 -16.08
C VAL A 9 13.99 7.88 -17.50
N ASN A 10 13.75 7.02 -18.51
CA ASN A 10 14.23 7.25 -19.87
C ASN A 10 13.09 7.72 -20.80
N PRO A 11 13.04 9.03 -21.17
CA PRO A 11 11.97 9.60 -21.99
C PRO A 11 11.84 8.97 -23.38
N LEU A 12 12.94 8.48 -23.97
CA LEU A 12 12.88 7.83 -25.28
C LEU A 12 12.01 6.58 -25.28
N THR A 13 12.00 5.86 -24.16
CA THR A 13 11.14 4.68 -24.02
C THR A 13 9.66 5.07 -23.95
N TRP A 14 9.33 6.24 -23.36
CA TRP A 14 7.96 6.75 -23.27
C TRP A 14 7.40 7.10 -24.66
N ILE A 15 8.22 7.79 -25.45
CA ILE A 15 7.86 8.15 -26.84
C ILE A 15 7.67 6.87 -27.67
N ARG A 16 8.60 5.92 -27.60
CA ARG A 16 8.49 4.65 -28.32
C ARG A 16 7.26 3.86 -27.93
N ALA A 17 6.98 3.74 -26.63
CA ALA A 17 5.79 3.04 -26.13
C ALA A 17 4.50 3.71 -26.61
N GLY A 18 4.41 5.03 -26.52
CA GLY A 18 3.26 5.80 -27.00
C GLY A 18 3.03 5.63 -28.52
N TRP A 19 4.09 5.65 -29.32
CA TRP A 19 3.99 5.41 -30.77
C TRP A 19 3.59 3.96 -31.11
N ARG A 20 4.07 2.96 -30.35
CA ARG A 20 3.62 1.58 -30.52
C ARG A 20 2.12 1.43 -30.26
N LEU A 21 1.63 2.00 -29.16
CA LEU A 21 0.20 1.98 -28.83
C LEU A 21 -0.63 2.72 -29.88
N ARG A 22 -0.16 3.89 -30.33
CA ARG A 22 -0.81 4.66 -31.40
C ARG A 22 -0.93 3.86 -32.71
N ARG A 23 0.11 3.08 -33.08
CA ARG A 23 0.11 2.24 -34.28
C ARG A 23 -0.74 0.97 -34.10
N ALA A 24 -0.68 0.35 -32.93
CA ALA A 24 -1.44 -0.86 -32.62
C ALA A 24 -2.95 -0.59 -32.50
N LYS A 25 -3.33 0.67 -32.23
CA LYS A 25 -4.72 1.12 -32.08
C LYS A 25 -5.60 0.19 -31.22
N PRO A 26 -5.18 -0.15 -29.98
CA PRO A 26 -6.09 -0.86 -29.07
C PRO A 26 -7.31 0.02 -28.79
N ASP A 27 -8.44 -0.60 -28.44
CA ASP A 27 -9.66 0.13 -28.07
C ASP A 27 -9.44 1.03 -26.86
N ALA A 28 -8.65 0.57 -25.90
CA ALA A 28 -8.29 1.32 -24.71
C ALA A 28 -6.91 0.94 -24.18
N VAL A 29 -6.30 1.89 -23.46
CA VAL A 29 -5.11 1.70 -22.63
C VAL A 29 -5.51 2.00 -21.19
N ILE A 30 -5.32 1.02 -20.30
CA ILE A 30 -5.57 1.16 -18.87
C ILE A 30 -4.23 1.34 -18.18
N VAL A 31 -4.11 2.39 -17.37
CA VAL A 31 -2.90 2.73 -16.60
C VAL A 31 -3.22 2.74 -15.12
N ARG A 32 -2.56 1.90 -14.33
CA ARG A 32 -2.63 1.99 -12.88
C ARG A 32 -1.73 3.12 -12.38
N TYR A 33 -2.27 4.00 -11.55
CA TYR A 33 -1.58 5.19 -11.06
C TYR A 33 -1.65 5.27 -9.53
N TRP A 34 -0.47 5.34 -8.90
CA TRP A 34 -0.34 5.35 -7.43
C TRP A 34 0.68 6.37 -6.91
N ILE A 35 1.57 6.91 -7.78
CA ILE A 35 2.63 7.83 -7.37
C ILE A 35 2.95 8.86 -8.46
N PRO A 36 3.08 10.15 -8.10
CA PRO A 36 3.29 11.24 -9.05
C PRO A 36 4.59 11.14 -9.87
N VAL A 37 5.64 10.51 -9.36
CA VAL A 37 6.92 10.36 -10.07
C VAL A 37 6.76 9.60 -11.41
N MET A 38 5.74 8.76 -11.54
CA MET A 38 5.42 8.05 -12.79
C MET A 38 4.61 8.88 -13.79
N ALA A 39 4.10 10.03 -13.37
CA ALA A 39 3.24 10.89 -14.18
C ALA A 39 3.88 11.34 -15.52
N PRO A 40 5.17 11.70 -15.60
CA PRO A 40 5.79 12.08 -16.87
C PRO A 40 5.80 10.93 -17.87
N ALA A 41 6.14 9.73 -17.43
CA ALA A 41 6.17 8.53 -18.27
C ALA A 41 4.78 8.17 -18.78
N PHE A 42 3.84 7.92 -17.87
CA PHE A 42 2.48 7.52 -18.22
C PHE A 42 1.72 8.62 -18.98
N GLY A 43 1.86 9.87 -18.54
CA GLY A 43 1.21 11.00 -19.19
C GLY A 43 1.69 11.22 -20.62
N THR A 44 2.98 11.01 -20.92
CA THR A 44 3.52 11.11 -22.28
C THR A 44 3.02 9.97 -23.16
N VAL A 45 3.08 8.74 -22.66
CA VAL A 45 2.56 7.56 -23.38
C VAL A 45 1.09 7.75 -23.75
N CYS A 46 0.25 8.12 -22.77
CA CYS A 46 -1.19 8.31 -22.97
C CYS A 46 -1.50 9.45 -23.95
N ARG A 47 -0.77 10.58 -23.90
CA ARG A 47 -0.95 11.69 -24.87
C ARG A 47 -0.67 11.25 -26.31
N ILE A 48 0.39 10.49 -26.52
CA ILE A 48 0.73 10.01 -27.86
C ILE A 48 -0.30 9.01 -28.36
N ALA A 49 -0.73 8.07 -27.50
CA ALA A 49 -1.75 7.08 -27.85
C ALA A 49 -3.10 7.75 -28.19
N ARG A 50 -3.55 8.71 -27.39
CA ARG A 50 -4.80 9.48 -27.64
C ARG A 50 -4.82 10.18 -28.98
N ARG A 51 -3.70 10.74 -29.43
CA ARG A 51 -3.59 11.33 -30.78
C ARG A 51 -3.81 10.34 -31.92
N GLY A 52 -3.78 9.06 -31.63
CA GLY A 52 -4.15 7.95 -32.54
C GLY A 52 -5.59 7.46 -32.40
N GLY A 53 -6.41 8.10 -31.56
CA GLY A 53 -7.78 7.70 -31.30
C GLY A 53 -7.93 6.64 -30.20
N VAL A 54 -6.86 6.27 -29.51
CA VAL A 54 -6.89 5.27 -28.43
C VAL A 54 -7.48 5.91 -27.17
N ARG A 55 -8.47 5.29 -26.55
CA ARG A 55 -9.02 5.72 -25.26
C ARG A 55 -8.02 5.46 -24.13
N THR A 56 -7.93 6.38 -23.18
CA THR A 56 -7.04 6.24 -22.03
C THR A 56 -7.83 6.27 -20.73
N ILE A 57 -7.64 5.23 -19.90
CA ILE A 57 -8.34 5.06 -18.63
C ILE A 57 -7.29 4.94 -17.53
N ALA A 58 -7.46 5.62 -16.43
CA ALA A 58 -6.61 5.45 -15.25
C ALA A 58 -7.35 4.74 -14.13
N LEU A 59 -6.72 3.69 -13.60
CA LEU A 59 -7.08 3.05 -12.35
C LEU A 59 -6.30 3.75 -11.24
N LEU A 60 -7.00 4.46 -10.36
CA LEU A 60 -6.40 5.33 -9.36
C LEU A 60 -6.35 4.65 -7.99
N ASP A 61 -5.15 4.34 -7.52
CA ASP A 61 -4.92 3.91 -6.13
C ASP A 61 -4.81 5.14 -5.22
N ASN A 62 -4.07 6.16 -5.65
CA ASN A 62 -3.91 7.44 -4.98
C ASN A 62 -3.81 8.56 -6.03
N VAL A 63 -4.38 9.73 -5.73
CA VAL A 63 -4.23 10.97 -6.52
C VAL A 63 -3.25 11.90 -5.82
N ILE A 64 -3.38 12.02 -4.52
CA ILE A 64 -2.47 12.75 -3.64
C ILE A 64 -1.72 11.72 -2.80
N PRO A 65 -0.37 11.66 -2.89
CA PRO A 65 0.40 10.69 -2.11
C PRO A 65 0.36 11.02 -0.62
N HIS A 66 0.48 9.98 0.22
CA HIS A 66 0.60 10.15 1.67
C HIS A 66 1.86 10.95 2.04
N GLU A 67 2.98 10.65 1.37
CA GLU A 67 4.25 11.39 1.50
C GLU A 67 4.32 12.45 0.40
N LYS A 68 3.97 13.69 0.74
CA LYS A 68 3.93 14.82 -0.21
C LYS A 68 5.33 15.31 -0.54
N ARG A 69 5.59 15.51 -1.84
CA ARG A 69 6.85 16.08 -2.37
C ARG A 69 6.58 17.37 -3.15
N PRO A 70 7.57 18.25 -3.26
CA PRO A 70 7.48 19.38 -4.19
C PRO A 70 7.14 18.89 -5.59
N PHE A 71 6.28 19.64 -6.32
CA PHE A 71 5.83 19.35 -7.68
C PHE A 71 4.84 18.19 -7.86
N ASP A 72 4.49 17.40 -6.85
CA ASP A 72 3.53 16.29 -6.98
C ASP A 72 2.20 16.73 -7.62
N LYS A 73 1.66 17.88 -7.21
CA LYS A 73 0.42 18.42 -7.79
C LYS A 73 0.54 18.72 -9.27
N TRP A 74 1.70 19.24 -9.71
CA TRP A 74 1.95 19.56 -11.11
C TRP A 74 2.08 18.28 -11.96
N LEU A 75 2.84 17.29 -11.44
CA LEU A 75 3.00 15.98 -12.07
C LEU A 75 1.66 15.26 -12.19
N THR A 76 0.88 15.21 -11.12
CA THR A 76 -0.47 14.62 -11.12
C THR A 76 -1.38 15.31 -12.15
N ARG A 77 -1.40 16.65 -12.20
CA ARG A 77 -2.17 17.40 -13.20
C ARG A 77 -1.73 17.07 -14.62
N TYR A 78 -0.42 16.93 -14.84
CA TYR A 78 0.11 16.52 -16.12
C TYR A 78 -0.41 15.16 -16.55
N PHE A 79 -0.40 14.16 -15.66
CA PHE A 79 -0.93 12.82 -15.95
C PHE A 79 -2.44 12.83 -16.18
N LEU A 80 -3.21 13.36 -15.23
CA LEU A 80 -4.68 13.37 -15.29
C LEU A 80 -5.20 14.10 -16.54
N GLY A 81 -4.46 15.11 -17.02
CA GLY A 81 -4.76 15.79 -18.29
C GLY A 81 -4.66 14.90 -19.52
N SER A 82 -3.94 13.77 -19.45
CA SER A 82 -3.76 12.80 -20.54
C SER A 82 -4.79 11.67 -20.55
N ILE A 83 -5.66 11.61 -19.58
CA ILE A 83 -6.61 10.51 -19.33
C ILE A 83 -8.03 10.95 -19.74
N ASP A 84 -8.80 10.05 -20.34
CA ASP A 84 -10.18 10.29 -20.78
C ASP A 84 -11.20 9.92 -19.69
N GLY A 85 -10.94 8.88 -18.91
CA GLY A 85 -11.81 8.42 -17.84
C GLY A 85 -11.03 7.78 -16.69
N PHE A 86 -11.68 7.71 -15.54
CA PHE A 86 -11.05 7.24 -14.29
C PHE A 86 -11.87 6.12 -13.66
N VAL A 87 -11.16 5.17 -13.06
CA VAL A 87 -11.70 4.21 -12.09
C VAL A 87 -11.02 4.52 -10.76
N TYR A 88 -11.79 4.73 -9.70
CA TYR A 88 -11.28 5.00 -8.36
C TYR A 88 -11.78 3.95 -7.37
N MET A 89 -10.99 3.67 -6.33
CA MET A 89 -11.21 2.55 -5.43
C MET A 89 -11.63 2.96 -4.02
N SER A 90 -11.63 4.27 -3.71
CA SER A 90 -12.12 4.80 -2.43
C SER A 90 -12.68 6.21 -2.60
N GLU A 91 -13.58 6.61 -1.70
CA GLU A 91 -14.17 7.96 -1.71
C GLU A 91 -13.13 9.05 -1.46
N GLN A 92 -12.06 8.75 -0.73
CA GLN A 92 -10.94 9.68 -0.55
C GLN A 92 -10.26 9.98 -1.89
N VAL A 93 -9.98 8.93 -2.68
CA VAL A 93 -9.37 9.09 -4.03
C VAL A 93 -10.29 9.87 -4.96
N HIS A 94 -11.62 9.68 -4.86
CA HIS A 94 -12.59 10.48 -5.61
C HIS A 94 -12.55 11.96 -5.20
N SER A 95 -12.55 12.24 -3.92
CA SER A 95 -12.46 13.61 -3.39
C SER A 95 -11.20 14.30 -3.85
N ASP A 96 -10.06 13.62 -3.80
CA ASP A 96 -8.78 14.12 -4.29
C ASP A 96 -8.79 14.36 -5.81
N LEU A 97 -9.39 13.45 -6.59
CA LEU A 97 -9.53 13.60 -8.04
C LEU A 97 -10.33 14.86 -8.40
N ARG A 98 -11.37 15.17 -7.65
CA ARG A 98 -12.23 16.35 -7.87
C ARG A 98 -11.51 17.68 -7.68
N LEU A 99 -10.35 17.70 -7.00
CA LEU A 99 -9.48 18.89 -6.92
C LEU A 99 -8.75 19.17 -8.25
N PHE A 100 -8.65 18.18 -9.13
CA PHE A 100 -7.94 18.31 -10.42
C PHE A 100 -8.87 18.34 -11.62
N THR A 101 -9.98 17.59 -11.58
CA THR A 101 -10.96 17.53 -12.69
C THR A 101 -12.37 17.28 -12.16
N LYS A 102 -13.35 18.01 -12.75
CA LYS A 102 -14.78 17.89 -12.38
C LYS A 102 -15.63 17.33 -13.52
N THR A 103 -15.11 17.30 -14.74
CA THR A 103 -15.88 17.06 -15.97
C THR A 103 -15.65 15.69 -16.59
N LYS A 104 -14.50 15.05 -16.30
CA LYS A 104 -14.20 13.74 -16.89
C LYS A 104 -14.95 12.63 -16.16
N PRO A 105 -15.39 11.58 -16.90
CA PRO A 105 -16.09 10.45 -16.31
C PRO A 105 -15.19 9.72 -15.29
N ALA A 106 -15.79 9.35 -14.17
CA ALA A 106 -15.14 8.59 -13.10
C ALA A 106 -16.12 7.57 -12.54
N VAL A 107 -15.67 6.33 -12.36
CA VAL A 107 -16.47 5.20 -11.89
C VAL A 107 -15.83 4.63 -10.62
N PHE A 108 -16.67 4.36 -9.62
CA PHE A 108 -16.27 3.69 -8.41
C PHE A 108 -16.14 2.18 -8.65
N SER A 109 -15.01 1.60 -8.27
CA SER A 109 -14.80 0.16 -8.20
C SER A 109 -13.94 -0.12 -6.97
N PRO A 110 -14.51 -0.65 -5.89
CA PRO A 110 -13.77 -0.87 -4.66
C PRO A 110 -12.61 -1.85 -4.88
N HIS A 111 -11.59 -1.76 -4.04
CA HIS A 111 -10.54 -2.78 -4.01
C HIS A 111 -11.16 -4.15 -3.84
N PRO A 112 -10.76 -5.15 -4.64
CA PRO A 112 -11.16 -6.52 -4.38
C PRO A 112 -10.66 -6.92 -3.00
N MET A 113 -11.48 -7.72 -2.28
CA MET A 113 -11.00 -8.35 -1.06
C MET A 113 -9.88 -9.32 -1.40
N LEU A 114 -8.82 -9.28 -0.59
CA LEU A 114 -7.70 -10.20 -0.72
C LEU A 114 -8.07 -11.48 0.03
N ASP A 115 -8.65 -12.43 -0.69
CA ASP A 115 -9.10 -13.75 -0.18
C ASP A 115 -8.11 -14.89 -0.46
N GLY A 116 -6.97 -14.58 -1.07
CA GLY A 116 -5.96 -15.54 -1.51
C GLY A 116 -4.99 -16.05 -0.43
N TYR A 117 -5.17 -15.67 0.83
CA TYR A 117 -4.24 -16.04 1.91
C TYR A 117 -4.52 -17.40 2.58
N GLY A 118 -5.53 -18.12 2.11
CA GLY A 118 -5.93 -19.42 2.65
C GLY A 118 -7.09 -19.33 3.66
N GLU A 119 -7.56 -20.50 4.09
CA GLU A 119 -8.64 -20.59 5.05
C GLU A 119 -8.17 -20.28 6.49
N PRO A 120 -9.04 -19.69 7.32
CA PRO A 120 -8.74 -19.49 8.74
C PRO A 120 -8.46 -20.83 9.44
N LEU A 121 -7.48 -20.86 10.32
CA LEU A 121 -7.15 -22.02 11.13
C LEU A 121 -7.76 -21.88 12.53
N PRO A 122 -8.03 -23.03 13.22
CA PRO A 122 -8.25 -22.98 14.66
C PRO A 122 -7.10 -22.26 15.37
N ARG A 123 -7.42 -21.35 16.28
CA ARG A 123 -6.43 -20.48 16.95
C ARG A 123 -5.27 -21.25 17.59
N GLY A 124 -5.56 -22.39 18.26
CA GLY A 124 -4.51 -23.21 18.86
C GLY A 124 -3.52 -23.78 17.86
N GLU A 125 -4.00 -24.22 16.69
CA GLU A 125 -3.16 -24.70 15.59
C GLU A 125 -2.32 -23.57 14.99
N ALA A 126 -2.92 -22.40 14.80
CA ALA A 126 -2.23 -21.21 14.31
C ALA A 126 -1.11 -20.76 15.26
N CYS A 127 -1.39 -20.70 16.56
CA CYS A 127 -0.39 -20.39 17.58
C CYS A 127 0.74 -21.43 17.59
N ALA A 128 0.43 -22.72 17.57
CA ALA A 128 1.44 -23.78 17.54
C ALA A 128 2.33 -23.68 16.30
N ALA A 129 1.76 -23.41 15.12
CA ALA A 129 2.51 -23.27 13.88
C ALA A 129 3.45 -22.03 13.87
N LEU A 130 3.12 -21.01 14.66
CA LEU A 130 3.92 -19.77 14.79
C LEU A 130 4.85 -19.77 16.01
N GLY A 131 4.82 -20.82 16.85
CA GLY A 131 5.57 -20.87 18.10
C GLY A 131 5.05 -19.90 19.17
N LEU A 132 3.75 -19.59 19.13
CA LEU A 132 3.07 -18.69 20.06
C LEU A 132 2.36 -19.47 21.15
N ASP A 133 2.29 -18.91 22.37
CA ASP A 133 1.54 -19.49 23.46
C ASP A 133 0.02 -19.24 23.29
N PRO A 134 -0.82 -20.26 23.11
CA PRO A 134 -2.25 -20.08 22.93
C PRO A 134 -2.99 -19.56 24.17
N ALA A 135 -2.36 -19.57 25.35
CA ALA A 135 -2.92 -18.99 26.56
C ALA A 135 -2.84 -17.46 26.62
N LEU A 136 -1.94 -16.86 25.83
CA LEU A 136 -1.78 -15.41 25.75
C LEU A 136 -2.71 -14.79 24.72
N ARG A 137 -3.03 -13.52 24.87
CA ARG A 137 -3.74 -12.70 23.86
C ARG A 137 -2.77 -11.94 23.00
N TYR A 138 -3.07 -11.83 21.71
CA TYR A 138 -2.22 -11.19 20.75
C TYR A 138 -2.93 -10.02 20.05
N THR A 139 -2.40 -8.83 20.25
CA THR A 139 -2.65 -7.69 19.36
C THR A 139 -1.62 -7.73 18.23
N MET A 140 -2.00 -7.44 17.01
CA MET A 140 -1.10 -7.52 15.86
C MET A 140 -1.06 -6.21 15.06
N PHE A 141 0.14 -5.77 14.74
CA PHE A 141 0.44 -4.82 13.67
C PHE A 141 0.99 -5.60 12.47
N PHE A 142 0.40 -5.42 11.28
CA PHE A 142 0.73 -6.24 10.11
C PHE A 142 1.04 -5.40 8.86
N GLY A 143 2.04 -5.85 8.09
CA GLY A 143 2.41 -5.34 6.76
C GLY A 143 3.68 -4.51 6.76
N TYR A 144 4.02 -3.93 5.60
CA TYR A 144 5.22 -3.09 5.50
C TYR A 144 5.21 -1.96 6.53
N ILE A 145 6.28 -1.86 7.32
CA ILE A 145 6.42 -0.87 8.37
C ILE A 145 6.93 0.43 7.74
N ARG A 146 6.07 1.45 7.75
CA ARG A 146 6.32 2.80 7.26
C ARG A 146 5.83 3.81 8.28
N ASP A 147 6.44 4.99 8.32
CA ASP A 147 6.15 6.04 9.30
C ASP A 147 4.65 6.39 9.36
N TYR A 148 4.00 6.53 8.21
CA TYR A 148 2.58 6.88 8.16
C TYR A 148 1.61 5.81 8.68
N LYS A 149 2.10 4.59 8.97
CA LYS A 149 1.27 3.49 9.50
C LYS A 149 1.18 3.46 11.02
N GLY A 150 1.89 4.36 11.70
CA GLY A 150 1.70 4.62 13.13
C GLY A 150 2.20 3.52 14.07
N LEU A 151 3.20 2.70 13.67
CA LEU A 151 3.78 1.73 14.60
C LEU A 151 4.36 2.42 15.85
N ASP A 152 4.96 3.60 15.69
CA ASP A 152 5.45 4.44 16.78
C ASP A 152 4.35 4.79 17.78
N LEU A 153 3.17 5.19 17.29
CA LEU A 153 2.00 5.48 18.14
C LEU A 153 1.51 4.24 18.89
N LEU A 154 1.52 3.07 18.21
CA LEU A 154 1.13 1.82 18.84
C LEU A 154 2.11 1.39 19.93
N LEU A 155 3.42 1.57 19.71
CA LEU A 155 4.46 1.28 20.70
C LEU A 155 4.34 2.21 21.92
N ASP A 156 4.07 3.50 21.72
CA ASP A 156 3.82 4.43 22.81
C ASP A 156 2.60 4.03 23.64
N ALA A 157 1.50 3.65 22.96
CA ALA A 157 0.31 3.14 23.63
C ALA A 157 0.59 1.85 24.42
N TRP A 158 1.42 0.95 23.84
CA TRP A 158 1.85 -0.29 24.51
C TRP A 158 2.67 -0.01 25.75
N GLY A 159 3.59 0.97 25.69
CA GLY A 159 4.35 1.45 26.84
C GLY A 159 3.48 2.07 27.93
N MET A 160 2.40 2.76 27.57
CA MET A 160 1.42 3.29 28.53
C MET A 160 0.69 2.15 29.25
N LEU A 161 0.19 1.17 28.50
CA LEU A 161 -0.50 -0.01 29.06
C LEU A 161 0.42 -0.81 29.99
N LYS A 162 1.71 -0.92 29.66
CA LYS A 162 2.71 -1.56 30.53
C LYS A 162 2.86 -0.84 31.86
N ARG A 163 3.00 0.48 31.84
CA ARG A 163 3.12 1.30 33.07
C ARG A 163 1.86 1.19 33.96
N GLU A 164 0.70 0.98 33.34
CA GLU A 164 -0.57 0.79 34.03
C GLU A 164 -0.80 -0.65 34.50
N GLY A 165 0.13 -1.58 34.23
CA GLY A 165 0.00 -2.99 34.61
C GLY A 165 -1.08 -3.75 33.82
N LYS A 166 -1.47 -3.27 32.62
CA LYS A 166 -2.57 -3.82 31.82
C LYS A 166 -2.14 -4.82 30.74
N LEU A 167 -0.87 -5.21 30.70
CA LEU A 167 -0.33 -6.15 29.69
C LEU A 167 -0.24 -7.60 30.19
N GLU A 168 -0.73 -7.92 31.39
CA GLU A 168 -0.70 -9.29 31.87
C GLU A 168 -1.46 -10.21 30.90
N GLY A 169 -0.79 -11.27 30.45
CA GLY A 169 -1.33 -12.21 29.47
C GLY A 169 -1.49 -11.65 28.04
N HIS A 170 -0.92 -10.48 27.73
CA HIS A 170 -1.02 -9.85 26.41
C HIS A 170 0.36 -9.64 25.77
N LYS A 171 0.45 -9.86 24.44
CA LYS A 171 1.62 -9.53 23.64
C LYS A 171 1.24 -8.79 22.37
N LEU A 172 2.17 -7.99 21.84
CA LEU A 172 2.03 -7.33 20.56
C LEU A 172 2.89 -8.06 19.53
N ILE A 173 2.26 -8.58 18.49
CA ILE A 173 2.96 -9.08 17.29
C ILE A 173 3.19 -7.90 16.35
N VAL A 174 4.45 -7.70 15.96
CA VAL A 174 4.81 -6.77 14.87
C VAL A 174 5.34 -7.62 13.72
N ALA A 175 4.52 -7.78 12.68
CA ALA A 175 4.81 -8.67 11.55
C ALA A 175 4.92 -7.90 10.24
N GLY A 176 6.12 -7.92 9.63
CA GLY A 176 6.41 -7.29 8.34
C GLY A 176 7.80 -6.70 8.26
N GLU A 177 8.19 -6.33 7.04
CA GLU A 177 9.50 -5.74 6.77
C GLU A 177 9.50 -4.24 7.06
N TYR A 178 10.58 -3.75 7.64
CA TYR A 178 10.83 -2.31 7.76
C TYR A 178 11.27 -1.74 6.41
N TYR A 179 10.52 -0.75 5.92
CA TYR A 179 10.91 -0.03 4.71
C TYR A 179 12.11 0.90 4.97
N SER A 180 12.15 1.50 6.16
CA SER A 180 13.23 2.37 6.66
C SER A 180 13.11 2.55 8.18
N GLY A 181 14.17 3.01 8.82
CA GLY A 181 14.14 3.47 10.22
C GLY A 181 13.96 2.37 11.27
N LYS A 182 14.39 1.14 11.00
CA LYS A 182 14.32 0.02 11.96
C LYS A 182 14.97 0.36 13.29
N GLU A 183 16.11 1.03 13.24
CA GLU A 183 16.90 1.44 14.41
C GLU A 183 16.08 2.32 15.35
N ARG A 184 15.33 3.28 14.81
CA ARG A 184 14.44 4.17 15.58
C ARG A 184 13.39 3.41 16.38
N TYR A 185 12.77 2.40 15.75
CA TYR A 185 11.78 1.58 16.44
C TYR A 185 12.43 0.70 17.51
N ALA A 186 13.65 0.17 17.26
CA ALA A 186 14.39 -0.60 18.26
C ALA A 186 14.72 0.25 19.48
N GLU A 187 15.21 1.48 19.28
CA GLU A 187 15.49 2.46 20.34
C GLU A 187 14.23 2.80 21.14
N GLN A 188 13.09 3.01 20.46
CA GLN A 188 11.80 3.29 21.12
C GLN A 188 11.34 2.09 21.97
N ILE A 189 11.43 0.86 21.45
CA ILE A 189 11.07 -0.37 22.18
C ILE A 189 11.90 -0.50 23.45
N ASP A 190 13.22 -0.24 23.36
CA ASP A 190 14.13 -0.32 24.51
C ASP A 190 13.85 0.79 25.52
N ALA A 191 13.65 2.03 25.08
CA ALA A 191 13.29 3.16 25.94
C ALA A 191 11.97 2.96 26.69
N LEU A 192 10.99 2.31 26.06
CA LEU A 192 9.70 1.99 26.67
C LEU A 192 9.77 0.73 27.56
N GLY A 193 10.84 -0.07 27.46
CA GLY A 193 11.03 -1.31 28.20
C GLY A 193 10.03 -2.41 27.85
N VAL A 194 9.48 -2.42 26.63
CA VAL A 194 8.39 -3.33 26.20
C VAL A 194 8.88 -4.53 25.40
N ARG A 195 10.19 -4.71 25.24
CA ARG A 195 10.76 -5.74 24.36
C ARG A 195 10.24 -7.14 24.65
N ASP A 196 10.09 -7.51 25.93
CA ASP A 196 9.61 -8.82 26.34
C ASP A 196 8.10 -9.02 26.10
N ASP A 197 7.37 -7.92 25.86
CA ASP A 197 5.92 -7.95 25.56
C ASP A 197 5.66 -8.01 24.05
N LEU A 198 6.73 -8.03 23.22
CA LEU A 198 6.64 -8.04 21.78
C LEU A 198 7.06 -9.38 21.17
N VAL A 199 6.39 -9.73 20.07
CA VAL A 199 6.81 -10.78 19.13
C VAL A 199 7.17 -10.07 17.81
N LEU A 200 8.47 -9.94 17.53
CA LEU A 200 8.95 -9.23 16.34
C LEU A 200 9.21 -10.23 15.22
N MET A 201 8.49 -10.08 14.11
CA MET A 201 8.63 -10.87 12.87
C MET A 201 9.10 -9.95 11.74
N ASP A 202 10.35 -9.45 11.83
CA ASP A 202 10.99 -8.56 10.86
C ASP A 202 11.44 -9.36 9.64
N ARG A 203 10.48 -9.73 8.82
CA ARG A 203 10.69 -10.46 7.55
C ARG A 203 9.48 -10.32 6.65
N TYR A 204 9.67 -10.63 5.39
CA TYR A 204 8.54 -10.87 4.50
C TYR A 204 7.65 -11.98 5.06
N ILE A 205 6.35 -11.69 5.18
CA ILE A 205 5.37 -12.67 5.61
C ILE A 205 4.81 -13.36 4.36
N SER A 206 5.04 -14.67 4.24
CA SER A 206 4.52 -15.44 3.11
C SER A 206 3.00 -15.56 3.17
N ASP A 207 2.35 -15.69 2.02
CA ASP A 207 0.88 -15.84 1.95
C ASP A 207 0.38 -16.98 2.84
N GLY A 208 1.14 -18.08 2.93
CA GLY A 208 0.80 -19.21 3.81
C GLY A 208 0.93 -18.92 5.31
N ASP A 209 1.68 -17.88 5.71
CA ASP A 209 1.80 -17.45 7.10
C ASP A 209 0.78 -16.38 7.46
N VAL A 210 0.22 -15.66 6.48
CA VAL A 210 -0.77 -14.60 6.71
C VAL A 210 -2.01 -15.16 7.39
N ALA A 211 -2.59 -16.26 6.87
CA ALA A 211 -3.76 -16.89 7.47
C ALA A 211 -3.50 -17.33 8.91
N LYS A 212 -2.31 -17.88 9.21
CA LYS A 212 -1.91 -18.28 10.57
C LYS A 212 -1.83 -17.07 11.51
N LEU A 213 -1.19 -15.97 11.07
CA LEU A 213 -1.07 -14.75 11.87
C LEU A 213 -2.43 -14.15 12.20
N PHE A 214 -3.31 -14.02 11.20
CA PHE A 214 -4.66 -13.50 11.42
C PHE A 214 -5.52 -14.45 12.28
N SER A 215 -5.30 -15.76 12.20
CA SER A 215 -6.00 -16.75 13.05
C SER A 215 -5.49 -16.78 14.50
N ALA A 216 -4.21 -16.43 14.73
CA ALA A 216 -3.62 -16.36 16.06
C ALA A 216 -3.92 -15.03 16.78
N ALA A 217 -4.12 -13.94 16.05
CA ALA A 217 -4.35 -12.60 16.59
C ALA A 217 -5.78 -12.43 17.10
N ASP A 218 -5.94 -11.83 18.29
CA ASP A 218 -7.24 -11.44 18.84
C ASP A 218 -7.68 -10.07 18.31
N LEU A 219 -6.72 -9.20 17.97
CA LEU A 219 -6.97 -7.85 17.49
C LEU A 219 -5.90 -7.44 16.50
N VAL A 220 -6.30 -6.77 15.41
CA VAL A 220 -5.38 -6.14 14.46
C VAL A 220 -5.51 -4.62 14.60
N VAL A 221 -4.38 -3.93 14.77
CA VAL A 221 -4.34 -2.48 14.97
C VAL A 221 -3.41 -1.84 13.95
N GLN A 222 -3.93 -0.84 13.24
CA GLN A 222 -3.16 0.08 12.40
C GLN A 222 -3.64 1.49 12.74
N PRO A 223 -2.87 2.25 13.54
CA PRO A 223 -3.25 3.59 14.00
C PRO A 223 -3.39 4.63 12.90
#